data_48d51d98af3a4823b31dab18040dcbf7
#
_entry.id   48d51d98af3a4823b31dab18040dcbf7
#
_cell.length_a   1.000
_cell.length_b   1.000
_cell.length_c   1.000
_cell.angle_alpha   90.00
_cell.angle_beta   90.00
_cell.angle_gamma   90.00
#
_symmetry.space_group_name_H-M   'P 1'
#
loop_
_entity.id
_entity.type
_entity.pdbx_description
1 polymer ?
#
loop_
_entity_poly.entity_id
_entity_poly.type
_entity_poly.pdbx_seq_one_letter_code
_entity_poly.pdbx_strand_id
1 'polypeptide(L)'
;MLLRETIAIPPLTGDRERRVFYYLPEGYDSGEERYLVLYMFDGHNLFCDEVATYGKCWGLMDYLDRTGTKIIVAAPECNHEGDMRLSEYSPVSFDFHGKRIVGRGKKYMDWLTGTFKPMVDGRFRTLPDRENTFIAGSSMGGLMTLYALAKYNGVFSKGRRFRPAFGYRAAICPRS
;
A
#
# COMPACT_ATOMS: atom_id res chain seq x y z
N MET A 1 -11.75 -13.83 0.63
CA MET A 1 -11.24 -14.30 -0.69
C MET A 1 -10.04 -13.47 -1.11
N LEU A 2 -9.02 -14.07 -1.75
CA LEU A 2 -7.82 -13.37 -2.24
C LEU A 2 -7.74 -13.46 -3.78
N LEU A 3 -7.73 -12.31 -4.45
CA LEU A 3 -7.51 -12.20 -5.90
C LEU A 3 -6.08 -11.71 -6.17
N ARG A 4 -5.49 -12.18 -7.25
CA ARG A 4 -4.16 -11.76 -7.73
C ARG A 4 -4.25 -11.47 -9.22
N GLU A 5 -3.68 -10.35 -9.64
CA GLU A 5 -3.54 -9.96 -11.04
C GLU A 5 -2.29 -9.13 -11.25
N THR A 6 -2.02 -8.75 -12.48
CA THR A 6 -0.94 -7.83 -12.82
C THR A 6 -1.48 -6.55 -13.43
N ILE A 7 -0.83 -5.44 -13.14
CA ILE A 7 -1.13 -4.12 -13.72
C ILE A 7 0.16 -3.41 -14.09
N ALA A 8 0.12 -2.61 -15.16
CA ALA A 8 1.18 -1.66 -15.45
C ALA A 8 1.06 -0.41 -14.56
N ILE A 9 2.22 0.19 -14.22
CA ILE A 9 2.28 1.50 -13.56
C ILE A 9 3.08 2.45 -14.46
N PRO A 10 2.47 2.98 -15.53
CA PRO A 10 3.19 3.68 -16.60
C PRO A 10 4.10 4.83 -16.13
N PRO A 11 3.71 5.68 -15.15
CA PRO A 11 4.58 6.78 -14.71
C PRO A 11 5.83 6.31 -13.97
N LEU A 12 5.93 5.05 -13.58
CA LEU A 12 7.05 4.47 -12.83
C LEU A 12 7.87 3.48 -13.65
N THR A 13 7.22 2.54 -14.32
CA THR A 13 7.86 1.41 -15.00
C THR A 13 7.40 1.19 -16.45
N GLY A 14 6.68 2.16 -17.05
CA GLY A 14 6.12 1.99 -18.39
C GLY A 14 5.17 0.80 -18.43
N ASP A 15 5.30 -0.03 -19.45
CA ASP A 15 4.40 -1.18 -19.67
C ASP A 15 4.76 -2.42 -18.81
N ARG A 16 5.77 -2.32 -17.95
CA ARG A 16 6.14 -3.42 -17.07
C ARG A 16 5.10 -3.63 -16.00
N GLU A 17 4.54 -4.81 -15.98
CA GLU A 17 3.50 -5.19 -15.04
C GLU A 17 4.05 -5.55 -13.66
N ARG A 18 3.22 -5.33 -12.65
CA ARG A 18 3.42 -5.73 -11.26
C ARG A 18 2.20 -6.43 -10.72
N ARG A 19 2.41 -7.34 -9.80
CA ARG A 19 1.31 -8.00 -9.11
C ARG A 19 0.55 -7.03 -8.22
N VAL A 20 -0.75 -7.24 -8.18
CA VAL A 20 -1.65 -6.60 -7.25
C VAL A 20 -2.44 -7.68 -6.53
N PHE A 21 -2.62 -7.48 -5.26
CA PHE A 21 -3.39 -8.37 -4.39
C PHE A 21 -4.64 -7.63 -3.93
N TYR A 22 -5.79 -8.31 -4.05
CA TYR A 22 -7.03 -7.80 -3.48
C TYR A 22 -7.58 -8.83 -2.50
N TYR A 23 -7.76 -8.41 -1.27
CA TYR A 23 -8.53 -9.19 -0.31
C TYR A 23 -9.97 -8.67 -0.30
N LEU A 24 -10.91 -9.59 -0.45
CA LEU A 24 -12.35 -9.34 -0.31
C LEU A 24 -12.85 -10.08 0.93
N PRO A 25 -13.64 -9.41 1.80
CA PRO A 25 -14.10 -10.01 3.04
C PRO A 25 -15.05 -11.17 2.82
N GLU A 26 -15.23 -11.99 3.85
CA GLU A 26 -16.22 -13.07 3.84
C GLU A 26 -17.61 -12.54 3.54
N GLY A 27 -18.38 -13.27 2.73
CA GLY A 27 -19.72 -12.87 2.29
C GLY A 27 -19.73 -11.83 1.16
N TYR A 28 -18.56 -11.42 0.63
CA TYR A 28 -18.52 -10.47 -0.47
C TYR A 28 -19.35 -10.93 -1.68
N ASP A 29 -19.25 -12.18 -2.12
CA ASP A 29 -19.93 -12.67 -3.33
C ASP A 29 -21.45 -12.85 -3.16
N SER A 30 -21.93 -13.00 -1.93
CA SER A 30 -23.35 -13.29 -1.61
C SER A 30 -24.17 -12.06 -1.21
N GLY A 31 -23.53 -10.89 -1.06
CA GLY A 31 -24.18 -9.67 -0.60
C GLY A 31 -24.06 -8.52 -1.57
N GLU A 32 -24.76 -7.42 -1.27
CA GLU A 32 -24.69 -6.15 -2.00
C GLU A 32 -24.01 -5.03 -1.19
N GLU A 33 -23.51 -5.36 -0.01
CA GLU A 33 -22.82 -4.40 0.87
C GLU A 33 -21.65 -3.70 0.17
N ARG A 34 -21.46 -2.44 0.53
CA ARG A 34 -20.26 -1.67 0.14
C ARG A 34 -19.28 -1.61 1.31
N TYR A 35 -18.00 -1.57 1.00
CA TYR A 35 -16.94 -1.78 1.97
C TYR A 35 -15.97 -0.61 2.03
N LEU A 36 -15.41 -0.38 3.21
CA LEU A 36 -14.21 0.42 3.41
C LEU A 36 -13.06 -0.15 2.57
N VAL A 37 -12.13 0.70 2.13
CA VAL A 37 -10.94 0.25 1.40
C VAL A 37 -9.66 0.61 2.14
N LEU A 38 -8.80 -0.36 2.34
CA LEU A 38 -7.43 -0.18 2.80
C LEU A 38 -6.46 -0.36 1.63
N TYR A 39 -5.81 0.71 1.23
CA TYR A 39 -4.68 0.66 0.31
C TYR A 39 -3.42 0.33 1.09
N MET A 40 -2.70 -0.73 0.70
CA MET A 40 -1.47 -1.13 1.39
C MET A 40 -0.29 -1.19 0.45
N PHE A 41 0.84 -0.66 0.93
CA PHE A 41 2.13 -0.82 0.28
C PHE A 41 2.68 -2.24 0.50
N ASP A 42 3.57 -2.68 -0.40
CA ASP A 42 4.25 -3.98 -0.31
C ASP A 42 3.28 -5.18 -0.32
N GLY A 43 2.32 -5.20 -1.25
CA GLY A 43 1.26 -6.21 -1.35
C GLY A 43 1.75 -7.66 -1.31
N HIS A 44 2.95 -7.94 -1.84
CA HIS A 44 3.59 -9.26 -1.82
C HIS A 44 3.91 -9.79 -0.40
N ASN A 45 4.02 -8.90 0.59
CA ASN A 45 4.31 -9.28 1.97
C ASN A 45 3.06 -9.56 2.83
N LEU A 46 1.84 -9.35 2.32
CA LEU A 46 0.67 -9.30 3.17
C LEU A 46 0.02 -10.65 3.43
N PHE A 47 -0.05 -11.50 2.40
CA PHE A 47 -1.01 -12.59 2.38
C PHE A 47 -0.41 -14.00 2.21
N CYS A 48 0.74 -14.13 1.57
CA CYS A 48 1.26 -15.43 1.15
C CYS A 48 2.76 -15.53 1.38
N ASP A 49 3.19 -16.61 2.02
CA ASP A 49 4.58 -16.87 2.36
C ASP A 49 5.47 -17.01 1.10
N GLU A 50 4.95 -17.63 0.04
CA GLU A 50 5.69 -17.94 -1.19
C GLU A 50 6.21 -16.70 -1.92
N VAL A 51 5.55 -15.57 -1.75
CA VAL A 51 5.90 -14.32 -2.43
C VAL A 51 6.47 -13.26 -1.49
N ALA A 52 6.44 -13.51 -0.20
CA ALA A 52 6.93 -12.58 0.81
C ALA A 52 8.46 -12.46 0.78
N THR A 53 8.98 -11.25 0.96
CA THR A 53 10.42 -10.92 0.90
C THR A 53 11.30 -11.84 1.76
N TYR A 54 10.81 -12.26 2.92
CA TYR A 54 11.55 -13.09 3.88
C TYR A 54 10.95 -14.49 4.04
N GLY A 55 10.18 -14.97 3.06
CA GLY A 55 9.52 -16.27 3.11
C GLY A 55 8.43 -16.39 4.18
N LYS A 56 8.03 -15.26 4.78
CA LYS A 56 6.93 -15.21 5.76
C LYS A 56 6.11 -13.94 5.56
N CYS A 57 4.84 -14.12 5.28
CA CYS A 57 3.90 -13.01 5.12
C CYS A 57 3.46 -12.43 6.48
N TRP A 58 2.80 -11.29 6.42
CA TRP A 58 2.33 -10.61 7.64
C TRP A 58 1.03 -11.20 8.21
N GLY A 59 0.46 -12.21 7.55
CA GLY A 59 -0.75 -12.90 8.00
C GLY A 59 -1.99 -12.01 8.01
N LEU A 60 -2.05 -11.01 7.11
CA LEU A 60 -3.15 -10.05 7.11
C LEU A 60 -4.50 -10.70 6.80
N MET A 61 -4.55 -11.67 5.88
CA MET A 61 -5.77 -12.39 5.55
C MET A 61 -6.31 -13.14 6.76
N ASP A 62 -5.46 -13.93 7.42
CA ASP A 62 -5.85 -14.71 8.62
C ASP A 62 -6.35 -13.80 9.75
N TYR A 63 -5.74 -12.62 9.89
CA TYR A 63 -6.19 -11.63 10.86
C TYR A 63 -7.58 -11.09 10.53
N LEU A 64 -7.80 -10.68 9.27
CA LEU A 64 -9.07 -10.11 8.82
C LEU A 64 -10.21 -11.13 8.90
N ASP A 65 -9.97 -12.37 8.46
CA ASP A 65 -10.93 -13.46 8.51
C ASP A 65 -11.29 -13.81 9.97
N ARG A 66 -10.28 -13.98 10.84
CA ARG A 66 -10.50 -14.29 12.26
C ARG A 66 -11.27 -13.21 13.01
N THR A 67 -11.06 -11.94 12.65
CA THR A 67 -11.73 -10.80 13.30
C THR A 67 -13.07 -10.45 12.67
N GLY A 68 -13.45 -11.09 11.56
CA GLY A 68 -14.65 -10.75 10.80
C GLY A 68 -14.63 -9.31 10.26
N THR A 69 -13.42 -8.77 10.00
CA THR A 69 -13.28 -7.36 9.59
C THR A 69 -13.75 -7.18 8.15
N LYS A 70 -14.84 -6.46 7.96
CA LYS A 70 -15.45 -6.18 6.67
C LYS A 70 -14.74 -5.01 5.97
N ILE A 71 -13.63 -5.31 5.27
CA ILE A 71 -12.83 -4.34 4.54
C ILE A 71 -12.28 -4.95 3.25
N ILE A 72 -12.20 -4.17 2.19
CA ILE A 72 -11.43 -4.53 0.99
C ILE A 72 -9.99 -4.06 1.20
N VAL A 73 -9.01 -4.91 0.88
CA VAL A 73 -7.60 -4.48 0.82
C VAL A 73 -7.16 -4.49 -0.63
N ALA A 74 -6.58 -3.39 -1.11
CA ALA A 74 -6.00 -3.27 -2.44
C ALA A 74 -4.51 -2.94 -2.32
N ALA A 75 -3.65 -3.86 -2.76
CA ALA A 75 -2.24 -3.82 -2.41
C ALA A 75 -1.33 -4.16 -3.61
N PRO A 76 -0.86 -3.15 -4.35
CA PRO A 76 0.21 -3.33 -5.33
C PRO A 76 1.51 -3.76 -4.64
N GLU A 77 2.27 -4.65 -5.29
CA GLU A 77 3.63 -4.92 -4.85
C GLU A 77 4.57 -3.75 -5.13
N CYS A 78 5.69 -3.68 -4.42
CA CYS A 78 6.74 -2.72 -4.74
C CYS A 78 7.51 -3.12 -5.99
N ASN A 79 8.35 -2.22 -6.48
CA ASN A 79 9.34 -2.57 -7.51
C ASN A 79 10.51 -3.33 -6.86
N HIS A 80 10.79 -4.53 -7.36
CA HIS A 80 11.86 -5.39 -6.84
C HIS A 80 13.22 -5.19 -7.52
N GLU A 81 13.33 -4.26 -8.47
CA GLU A 81 14.58 -4.03 -9.20
C GLU A 81 15.51 -3.09 -8.44
N GLY A 82 16.64 -3.62 -8.00
CA GLY A 82 17.66 -2.84 -7.30
C GLY A 82 17.08 -1.93 -6.21
N ASP A 83 17.39 -0.64 -6.29
CA ASP A 83 16.94 0.37 -5.31
C ASP A 83 15.59 1.02 -5.67
N MET A 84 14.85 0.48 -6.64
CA MET A 84 13.63 1.12 -7.15
C MET A 84 12.51 1.21 -6.12
N ARG A 85 12.40 0.26 -5.18
CA ARG A 85 11.46 0.39 -4.05
C ARG A 85 11.76 1.63 -3.21
N LEU A 86 13.04 1.93 -2.94
CA LEU A 86 13.45 3.12 -2.21
C LEU A 86 13.07 4.40 -2.97
N SER A 87 13.26 4.38 -4.29
CA SER A 87 12.90 5.50 -5.19
C SER A 87 11.40 5.76 -5.18
N GLU A 88 10.60 4.73 -5.42
CA GLU A 88 9.15 4.85 -5.53
C GLU A 88 8.45 5.14 -4.20
N TYR A 89 9.04 4.69 -3.08
CA TYR A 89 8.51 4.90 -1.74
C TYR A 89 9.19 6.05 -0.99
N SER A 90 9.79 6.99 -1.73
CA SER A 90 10.29 8.23 -1.15
C SER A 90 9.72 9.46 -1.87
N PRO A 91 9.12 10.41 -1.16
CA PRO A 91 8.65 11.66 -1.74
C PRO A 91 9.78 12.62 -2.11
N VAL A 92 10.98 12.40 -1.57
CA VAL A 92 12.16 13.24 -1.79
C VAL A 92 13.35 12.39 -2.19
N SER A 93 14.29 13.01 -2.93
CA SER A 93 15.57 12.36 -3.26
C SER A 93 16.52 12.40 -2.06
N PHE A 94 17.28 11.33 -1.85
CA PHE A 94 18.22 11.20 -0.73
C PHE A 94 19.44 10.37 -1.12
N ASP A 95 20.50 10.44 -0.31
CA ASP A 95 21.69 9.63 -0.52
C ASP A 95 21.64 8.38 0.37
N PHE A 96 21.94 7.22 -0.22
CA PHE A 96 21.88 5.92 0.44
C PHE A 96 23.08 5.07 0.00
N HIS A 97 23.93 4.67 0.94
CA HIS A 97 25.15 3.89 0.68
C HIS A 97 25.99 4.46 -0.47
N GLY A 98 26.20 5.78 -0.50
CA GLY A 98 27.00 6.46 -1.53
C GLY A 98 26.34 6.60 -2.91
N LYS A 99 25.06 6.21 -3.03
CA LYS A 99 24.27 6.39 -4.25
C LYS A 99 23.18 7.43 -4.05
N ARG A 100 22.90 8.21 -5.07
CA ARG A 100 21.76 9.11 -5.09
C ARG A 100 20.50 8.37 -5.48
N ILE A 101 19.53 8.28 -4.57
CA ILE A 101 18.19 7.75 -4.82
C ILE A 101 17.27 8.90 -5.21
N VAL A 102 16.72 8.83 -6.41
CA VAL A 102 15.74 9.83 -6.91
C VAL A 102 14.36 9.49 -6.38
N GLY A 103 13.76 10.38 -5.59
CA GLY A 103 12.43 10.20 -5.02
C GLY A 103 11.33 10.29 -6.09
N ARG A 104 10.52 9.25 -6.21
CA ARG A 104 9.37 9.16 -7.11
C ARG A 104 8.05 8.98 -6.37
N GLY A 105 8.03 9.13 -5.06
CA GLY A 105 6.87 8.91 -4.22
C GLY A 105 5.66 9.76 -4.62
N LYS A 106 5.90 11.00 -5.09
CA LYS A 106 4.81 11.82 -5.63
C LYS A 106 4.17 11.15 -6.85
N LYS A 107 4.96 10.66 -7.81
CA LYS A 107 4.44 9.99 -9.01
C LYS A 107 3.65 8.71 -8.65
N TYR A 108 4.14 7.97 -7.65
CA TYR A 108 3.44 6.80 -7.14
C TYR A 108 2.06 7.18 -6.56
N MET A 109 2.01 8.22 -5.73
CA MET A 109 0.76 8.66 -5.10
C MET A 109 -0.21 9.27 -6.12
N ASP A 110 0.28 10.03 -7.10
CA ASP A 110 -0.56 10.57 -8.18
C ASP A 110 -1.22 9.43 -8.97
N TRP A 111 -0.45 8.37 -9.30
CA TRP A 111 -0.99 7.17 -9.93
C TRP A 111 -1.98 6.44 -9.02
N LEU A 112 -1.64 6.24 -7.75
CA LEU A 112 -2.48 5.51 -6.80
C LEU A 112 -3.83 6.20 -6.63
N THR A 113 -3.83 7.53 -6.51
CA THR A 113 -5.07 8.30 -6.29
C THR A 113 -5.84 8.61 -7.57
N GLY A 114 -5.14 8.84 -8.69
CA GLY A 114 -5.74 9.26 -9.96
C GLY A 114 -6.07 8.12 -10.92
N THR A 115 -5.46 6.93 -10.75
CA THR A 115 -5.66 5.79 -11.64
C THR A 115 -6.08 4.54 -10.88
N PHE A 116 -5.27 4.10 -9.92
CA PHE A 116 -5.51 2.82 -9.23
C PHE A 116 -6.77 2.87 -8.36
N LYS A 117 -6.96 3.91 -7.55
CA LYS A 117 -8.17 4.04 -6.73
C LYS A 117 -9.45 4.08 -7.56
N PRO A 118 -9.57 4.92 -8.61
CA PRO A 118 -10.75 4.88 -9.49
C PRO A 118 -11.02 3.51 -10.12
N MET A 119 -9.96 2.77 -10.51
CA MET A 119 -10.08 1.42 -11.03
C MET A 119 -10.64 0.46 -9.96
N VAL A 120 -10.14 0.52 -8.73
CA VAL A 120 -10.64 -0.28 -7.60
C VAL A 120 -12.10 0.04 -7.29
N ASP A 121 -12.46 1.33 -7.25
CA ASP A 121 -13.83 1.78 -6.99
C ASP A 121 -14.81 1.38 -8.08
N GLY A 122 -14.38 1.37 -9.34
CA GLY A 122 -15.20 0.91 -10.48
C GLY A 122 -15.39 -0.60 -10.54
N ARG A 123 -14.46 -1.36 -9.98
CA ARG A 123 -14.47 -2.83 -10.03
C ARG A 123 -15.13 -3.49 -8.84
N PHE A 124 -14.94 -2.93 -7.66
CA PHE A 124 -15.39 -3.51 -6.40
C PHE A 124 -16.48 -2.65 -5.75
N ARG A 125 -17.27 -3.25 -4.89
CA ARG A 125 -18.28 -2.54 -4.09
C ARG A 125 -17.64 -1.78 -2.94
N THR A 126 -17.00 -0.66 -3.27
CA THR A 126 -16.34 0.22 -2.32
C THR A 126 -17.26 1.34 -1.83
N LEU A 127 -16.92 1.90 -0.68
CA LEU A 127 -17.36 3.22 -0.22
C LEU A 127 -16.24 4.20 -0.63
N PRO A 128 -16.39 4.96 -1.76
CA PRO A 128 -15.26 5.65 -2.39
C PRO A 128 -14.86 6.95 -1.72
N ASP A 129 -15.65 7.42 -0.77
CA ASP A 129 -15.41 8.68 -0.07
C ASP A 129 -14.17 8.61 0.84
N ARG A 130 -13.68 9.79 1.21
CA ARG A 130 -12.51 9.97 2.04
C ARG A 130 -12.60 9.21 3.38
N GLU A 131 -13.75 9.27 4.04
CA GLU A 131 -13.94 8.71 5.39
C GLU A 131 -13.81 7.19 5.41
N ASN A 132 -14.04 6.56 4.26
CA ASN A 132 -13.99 5.11 4.05
C ASN A 132 -12.73 4.64 3.30
N THR A 133 -11.77 5.56 3.05
CA THR A 133 -10.53 5.27 2.33
C THR A 133 -9.33 5.39 3.26
N PHE A 134 -8.60 4.28 3.44
CA PHE A 134 -7.46 4.17 4.35
C PHE A 134 -6.18 3.80 3.60
N ILE A 135 -5.03 4.11 4.20
CA ILE A 135 -3.73 3.76 3.65
C ILE A 135 -2.78 3.28 4.74
N ALA A 136 -2.00 2.25 4.46
CA ALA A 136 -1.03 1.73 5.42
C ALA A 136 0.21 1.14 4.76
N GLY A 137 1.31 1.08 5.51
CA GLY A 137 2.55 0.46 5.07
C GLY A 137 3.58 0.38 6.17
N SER A 138 4.65 -0.38 5.91
CA SER A 138 5.78 -0.57 6.81
C SER A 138 7.05 0.07 6.26
N SER A 139 7.96 0.52 7.14
CA SER A 139 9.25 1.11 6.74
C SER A 139 9.08 2.26 5.74
N MET A 140 9.61 2.15 4.53
CA MET A 140 9.40 3.10 3.44
C MET A 140 7.91 3.24 3.05
N GLY A 141 7.13 2.15 3.10
CA GLY A 141 5.66 2.22 2.96
C GLY A 141 5.00 3.03 4.07
N GLY A 142 5.54 2.98 5.29
CA GLY A 142 5.11 3.83 6.40
C GLY A 142 5.45 5.32 6.20
N LEU A 143 6.60 5.63 5.58
CA LEU A 143 6.94 6.99 5.15
C LEU A 143 5.92 7.50 4.11
N MET A 144 5.60 6.67 3.12
CA MET A 144 4.60 7.01 2.11
C MET A 144 3.19 7.16 2.70
N THR A 145 2.85 6.39 3.73
CA THR A 145 1.59 6.56 4.48
C THR A 145 1.51 7.94 5.11
N LEU A 146 2.57 8.39 5.79
CA LEU A 146 2.62 9.75 6.37
C LEU A 146 2.55 10.83 5.29
N TYR A 147 3.25 10.64 4.19
CA TYR A 147 3.20 11.54 3.04
C TYR A 147 1.80 11.63 2.44
N ALA A 148 1.11 10.50 2.28
CA ALA A 148 -0.26 10.42 1.78
C ALA A 148 -1.23 11.19 2.70
N LEU A 149 -1.15 11.00 4.01
CA LEU A 149 -1.99 11.71 4.97
C LEU A 149 -1.73 13.22 4.98
N ALA A 150 -0.49 13.65 4.73
CA ALA A 150 -0.14 15.07 4.71
C ALA A 150 -0.53 15.76 3.40
N LYS A 151 -0.36 15.09 2.24
CA LYS A 151 -0.49 15.70 0.91
C LYS A 151 -1.71 15.27 0.12
N TYR A 152 -2.31 14.13 0.46
CA TYR A 152 -3.48 13.55 -0.19
C TYR A 152 -4.62 13.35 0.82
N ASN A 153 -4.70 14.23 1.82
CA ASN A 153 -5.70 14.20 2.89
C ASN A 153 -7.14 14.39 2.39
N GLY A 154 -7.33 14.86 1.16
CA GLY A 154 -8.63 14.87 0.50
C GLY A 154 -9.11 13.48 0.04
N VAL A 155 -8.20 12.49 -0.01
CA VAL A 155 -8.49 11.11 -0.42
C VAL A 155 -8.47 10.15 0.76
N PHE A 156 -7.51 10.30 1.69
CA PHE A 156 -7.32 9.39 2.82
C PHE A 156 -7.68 10.05 4.14
N SER A 157 -8.56 9.41 4.92
CA SER A 157 -8.95 9.89 6.24
C SER A 157 -8.05 9.38 7.36
N LYS A 158 -7.55 8.14 7.21
CA LYS A 158 -6.76 7.44 8.23
C LYS A 158 -5.60 6.68 7.60
N GLY A 159 -4.50 6.57 8.33
CA GLY A 159 -3.35 5.76 7.95
C GLY A 159 -2.70 5.11 9.17
N ARG A 160 -2.16 3.92 8.99
CA ARG A 160 -1.35 3.24 9.99
C ARG A 160 0.06 2.99 9.48
N ARG A 161 1.03 3.40 10.28
CA ARG A 161 2.44 3.06 10.10
C ARG A 161 2.79 1.86 10.97
N PHE A 162 3.25 0.77 10.33
CA PHE A 162 3.83 -0.36 11.05
C PHE A 162 5.34 -0.14 11.19
N ARG A 163 5.87 -0.28 12.40
CA ARG A 163 7.32 -0.30 12.63
C ARG A 163 7.85 -1.66 12.19
N PRO A 164 8.95 -1.72 11.42
CA PRO A 164 9.69 -2.97 11.31
C PRO A 164 10.32 -3.29 12.66
N ALA A 165 10.40 -4.58 13.00
CA ALA A 165 10.99 -5.08 14.24
C ALA A 165 12.53 -5.01 14.26
N PHE A 166 13.17 -4.14 13.49
CA PHE A 166 14.62 -3.95 13.46
C PHE A 166 14.97 -2.53 13.90
N GLY A 167 15.80 -2.49 14.96
CA GLY A 167 16.19 -1.31 15.69
C GLY A 167 16.85 -0.20 14.89
N TYR A 168 16.06 0.70 14.34
CA TYR A 168 16.51 2.05 14.01
C TYR A 168 15.86 3.01 15.02
N ARG A 169 16.65 3.48 15.96
CA ARG A 169 16.30 4.66 16.76
C ARG A 169 16.38 5.87 15.82
N ALA A 170 15.25 6.28 15.27
CA ALA A 170 15.12 7.65 14.79
C ALA A 170 14.64 8.51 15.97
N ALA A 171 15.58 9.21 16.56
CA ALA A 171 15.29 10.34 17.41
C ALA A 171 14.71 11.46 16.55
N ILE A 172 13.40 11.66 16.56
CA ILE A 172 12.76 12.93 16.20
C ILE A 172 11.44 12.99 16.98
N CYS A 173 11.48 13.66 18.10
CA CYS A 173 10.38 14.45 18.60
C CYS A 173 11.00 15.54 19.49
N PRO A 174 11.05 16.81 19.09
CA PRO A 174 11.21 17.89 20.04
C PRO A 174 9.88 18.05 20.77
N ARG A 175 9.94 17.94 22.09
CA ARG A 175 8.86 18.38 22.98
C ARG A 175 8.81 19.90 22.96
N SER A 176 7.67 20.44 22.79
CA SER A 176 7.24 21.71 23.37
C SER A 176 5.74 21.66 23.59
#